data_874486d265b1e0306859094279eb1fa5
#
_entry.id   874486d265b1e0306859094279eb1fa5
#
_cell.length_a   1.000
_cell.length_b   1.000
_cell.length_c   1.000
_cell.angle_alpha   90.00
_cell.angle_beta   90.00
_cell.angle_gamma   90.00
#
_symmetry.space_group_name_H-M   'P 1'
#
loop_
_entity.id
_entity.type
_entity.pdbx_description
1 polymer ?
#
loop_
_entity_poly.entity_id
_entity_poly.type
_entity_poly.pdbx_seq_one_letter_code
_entity_poly.pdbx_strand_id
1 'polypeptide(L)'
;GYRIFSDAEGKMNLNVQQAGGSVLVVSQFTLAADTERGMRPSFSKGAAPDRAEALYEYFVERCRQQEMNTQTGRFAADMQVSLVNDGPVTFWLQV
;
A
#
# COMPACT_ATOMS: atom_id res chain seq x y z
N GLY A 1 3.17 9.30 -7.60
CA GLY A 1 2.94 10.64 -8.09
C GLY A 1 1.72 11.35 -7.53
N TYR A 2 0.81 10.66 -6.79
CA TYR A 2 -0.35 11.34 -6.22
C TYR A 2 0.06 12.42 -5.23
N ARG A 3 -0.56 13.57 -5.31
CA ARG A 3 -0.24 14.77 -4.52
C ARG A 3 -1.12 14.83 -3.28
N ILE A 4 -0.72 14.10 -2.25
CA ILE A 4 -1.51 13.87 -1.03
C ILE A 4 -0.91 14.52 0.23
N PHE A 5 0.16 15.27 0.08
CA PHE A 5 0.80 16.00 1.19
C PHE A 5 0.59 17.50 1.06
N SER A 6 0.44 18.17 2.18
CA SER A 6 0.20 19.59 2.21
C SER A 6 1.41 20.41 1.75
N ASP A 7 1.16 21.42 0.94
CA ASP A 7 2.15 22.43 0.58
C ASP A 7 2.23 23.57 1.61
N ALA A 8 3.04 24.59 1.32
CA ALA A 8 3.21 25.74 2.21
C ALA A 8 1.92 26.54 2.42
N GLU A 9 0.94 26.42 1.53
CA GLU A 9 -0.38 27.07 1.63
C GLU A 9 -1.43 26.19 2.30
N GLY A 10 -1.05 25.00 2.77
CA GLY A 10 -1.96 24.05 3.40
C GLY A 10 -2.83 23.26 2.43
N LYS A 11 -2.56 23.31 1.13
CA LYS A 11 -3.28 22.54 0.11
C LYS A 11 -2.62 21.20 -0.12
N MET A 12 -3.43 20.15 -0.32
CA MET A 12 -2.96 18.82 -0.67
C MET A 12 -2.41 18.82 -2.10
N ASN A 13 -1.13 19.05 -2.26
CA ASN A 13 -0.52 19.35 -3.55
C ASN A 13 0.87 18.72 -3.78
N LEU A 14 1.50 18.13 -2.78
CA LEU A 14 2.82 17.52 -2.91
C LEU A 14 2.70 16.00 -2.96
N ASN A 15 3.51 15.36 -3.80
CA ASN A 15 3.68 13.92 -3.76
C ASN A 15 4.70 13.52 -2.66
N VAL A 16 4.87 12.22 -2.44
CA VAL A 16 5.75 11.72 -1.36
C VAL A 16 7.20 12.17 -1.54
N GLN A 17 7.71 12.23 -2.76
CA GLN A 17 9.08 12.66 -3.03
C GLN A 17 9.27 14.16 -2.76
N GLN A 18 8.33 14.98 -3.22
CA GLN A 18 8.33 16.43 -2.99
C GLN A 18 8.23 16.76 -1.50
N ALA A 19 7.48 15.99 -0.75
CA ALA A 19 7.33 16.17 0.69
C ALA A 19 8.53 15.64 1.49
N GLY A 20 9.49 14.96 0.85
CA GLY A 20 10.63 14.35 1.53
C GLY A 20 10.24 13.13 2.36
N GLY A 21 9.12 12.50 2.03
CA GLY A 21 8.59 11.34 2.76
C GLY A 21 9.17 10.01 2.32
N SER A 22 8.71 8.96 2.98
CA SER A 22 9.10 7.58 2.71
C SER A 22 7.87 6.75 2.43
N VAL A 23 8.08 5.54 1.90
CA VAL A 23 7.01 4.60 1.58
C VAL A 23 7.21 3.32 2.37
N LEU A 24 6.16 2.85 3.01
CA LEU A 24 6.09 1.52 3.60
C LEU A 24 5.11 0.67 2.78
N VAL A 25 5.62 -0.41 2.19
CA VAL A 25 4.82 -1.32 1.37
C VAL A 25 4.54 -2.58 2.16
N VAL A 26 3.26 -2.85 2.38
CA VAL A 26 2.81 -4.04 3.12
C VAL A 26 1.81 -4.79 2.26
N SER A 27 2.09 -6.07 2.00
CA SER A 27 1.17 -6.93 1.28
C SER A 27 -0.08 -7.21 2.13
N GLN A 28 -1.26 -7.21 1.50
CA GLN A 28 -2.52 -7.45 2.19
C GLN A 28 -3.50 -8.16 1.25
N PHE A 29 -3.42 -9.48 1.18
CA PHE A 29 -4.29 -10.26 0.28
C PHE A 29 -5.77 -10.19 0.65
N THR A 30 -6.08 -9.91 1.92
CA THR A 30 -7.46 -9.81 2.40
C THR A 30 -8.23 -8.63 1.80
N LEU A 31 -7.55 -7.68 1.17
CA LEU A 31 -8.21 -6.62 0.40
C LEU A 31 -8.96 -7.16 -0.83
N ALA A 32 -8.60 -8.34 -1.31
CA ALA A 32 -9.30 -9.04 -2.40
C ALA A 32 -10.44 -9.93 -1.90
N ALA A 33 -10.82 -9.83 -0.63
CA ALA A 33 -11.85 -10.67 -0.04
C ALA A 33 -13.22 -10.41 -0.68
N ASP A 34 -13.95 -11.51 -0.94
CA ASP A 34 -15.35 -11.49 -1.32
C ASP A 34 -16.19 -11.75 -0.09
N THR A 35 -16.99 -10.78 0.30
CA THR A 35 -17.86 -10.83 1.48
C THR A 35 -19.33 -10.78 1.11
N GLU A 36 -19.67 -10.98 -0.16
CA GLU A 36 -21.05 -10.88 -0.65
C GLU A 36 -21.96 -12.00 -0.13
N ARG A 37 -21.37 -13.16 0.18
CA ARG A 37 -22.14 -14.34 0.62
C ARG A 37 -21.67 -14.84 1.97
N GLY A 38 -22.62 -14.90 2.92
CA GLY A 38 -22.37 -15.46 4.25
C GLY A 38 -21.41 -14.62 5.08
N MET A 39 -20.91 -15.22 6.15
CA MET A 39 -20.07 -14.52 7.13
C MET A 39 -18.57 -14.88 7.02
N ARG A 40 -18.23 -15.79 6.13
CA ARG A 40 -16.82 -16.17 5.88
C ARG A 40 -16.34 -15.51 4.61
N PRO A 41 -15.30 -14.68 4.66
CA PRO A 41 -14.74 -14.06 3.46
C PRO A 41 -14.11 -15.13 2.56
N SER A 42 -14.30 -14.98 1.25
CA SER A 42 -13.63 -15.77 0.23
C SER A 42 -12.49 -14.98 -0.39
N PHE A 43 -11.38 -15.64 -0.67
CA PHE A 43 -10.20 -15.04 -1.29
C PHE A 43 -9.95 -15.58 -2.70
N SER A 44 -10.91 -16.23 -3.31
CA SER A 44 -10.78 -16.86 -4.63
C SER A 44 -10.50 -15.87 -5.75
N LYS A 45 -10.86 -14.61 -5.58
CA LYS A 45 -10.58 -13.53 -6.56
C LYS A 45 -9.15 -12.98 -6.48
N GLY A 46 -8.42 -13.31 -5.44
CA GLY A 46 -7.03 -12.90 -5.30
C GLY A 46 -6.10 -13.71 -6.19
N ALA A 47 -4.92 -13.16 -6.47
CA ALA A 47 -3.89 -13.88 -7.21
C ALA A 47 -3.37 -15.08 -6.42
N ALA A 48 -2.88 -16.11 -7.12
CA ALA A 48 -2.21 -17.24 -6.47
C ALA A 48 -0.99 -16.74 -5.67
N PRO A 49 -0.61 -17.41 -4.56
CA PRO A 49 0.43 -16.90 -3.66
C PRO A 49 1.76 -16.56 -4.34
N ASP A 50 2.26 -17.38 -5.22
CA ASP A 50 3.53 -17.15 -5.93
C ASP A 50 3.42 -15.96 -6.89
N ARG A 51 2.30 -15.79 -7.60
CA ARG A 51 2.05 -14.62 -8.43
C ARG A 51 1.89 -13.35 -7.59
N ALA A 52 1.17 -13.45 -6.48
CA ALA A 52 0.99 -12.33 -5.56
C ALA A 52 2.32 -11.83 -4.99
N GLU A 53 3.20 -12.77 -4.60
CA GLU A 53 4.54 -12.44 -4.10
C GLU A 53 5.39 -11.76 -5.19
N ALA A 54 5.36 -12.27 -6.42
CA ALA A 54 6.07 -11.68 -7.53
C ALA A 54 5.60 -10.26 -7.84
N LEU A 55 4.30 -10.01 -7.83
CA LEU A 55 3.73 -8.68 -8.02
C LEU A 55 4.10 -7.72 -6.90
N TYR A 56 4.09 -8.20 -5.66
CA TYR A 56 4.50 -7.42 -4.50
C TYR A 56 5.97 -7.01 -4.61
N GLU A 57 6.86 -7.94 -4.91
CA GLU A 57 8.28 -7.67 -5.07
C GLU A 57 8.55 -6.73 -6.24
N TYR A 58 7.83 -6.88 -7.33
CA TYR A 58 7.90 -5.98 -8.48
C TYR A 58 7.50 -4.56 -8.10
N PHE A 59 6.41 -4.41 -7.36
CA PHE A 59 5.97 -3.09 -6.89
C PHE A 59 7.03 -2.43 -6.00
N VAL A 60 7.59 -3.17 -5.06
CA VAL A 60 8.66 -2.67 -4.18
C VAL A 60 9.88 -2.22 -4.99
N GLU A 61 10.29 -3.04 -5.95
CA GLU A 61 11.42 -2.72 -6.81
C GLU A 61 11.17 -1.46 -7.65
N ARG A 62 9.96 -1.30 -8.16
CA ARG A 62 9.58 -0.09 -8.88
C ARG A 62 9.64 1.16 -7.99
N CYS A 63 9.22 1.05 -6.73
CA CYS A 63 9.35 2.14 -5.78
C CYS A 63 10.82 2.53 -5.56
N ARG A 64 11.69 1.54 -5.40
CA ARG A 64 13.14 1.77 -5.22
C ARG A 64 13.78 2.39 -6.45
N GLN A 65 13.38 1.98 -7.64
CA GLN A 65 13.85 2.55 -8.90
C GLN A 65 13.46 4.02 -9.06
N GLN A 66 12.40 4.46 -8.42
CA GLN A 66 11.98 5.86 -8.37
C GLN A 66 12.73 6.65 -7.28
N GLU A 67 13.77 6.09 -6.70
CA GLU A 67 14.60 6.70 -5.66
C GLU A 67 13.81 7.07 -4.39
N MET A 68 12.69 6.41 -4.15
CA MET A 68 11.94 6.56 -2.91
C MET A 68 12.57 5.72 -1.79
N ASN A 69 12.68 6.30 -0.59
CA ASN A 69 13.04 5.52 0.59
C ASN A 69 11.89 4.55 0.89
N THR A 70 12.10 3.28 0.54
CA THR A 70 11.06 2.25 0.58
C THR A 70 11.43 1.19 1.60
N GLN A 71 10.56 1.00 2.57
CA GLN A 71 10.60 -0.09 3.54
C GLN A 71 9.45 -1.05 3.26
N THR A 72 9.55 -2.28 3.73
CA THR A 72 8.55 -3.31 3.45
C THR A 72 8.16 -4.06 4.70
N GLY A 73 6.93 -4.61 4.69
CA GLY A 73 6.57 -5.72 5.55
C GLY A 73 7.20 -7.01 5.03
N ARG A 74 6.72 -8.14 5.53
CA ARG A 74 7.18 -9.46 5.09
C ARG A 74 6.02 -10.21 4.47
N PHE A 75 6.18 -10.63 3.22
CA PHE A 75 5.12 -11.33 2.48
C PHE A 75 4.70 -12.61 3.21
N ALA A 76 3.39 -12.84 3.30
CA ALA A 76 2.75 -14.00 3.93
C ALA A 76 3.05 -14.16 5.43
N ALA A 77 3.72 -13.19 6.06
CA ALA A 77 3.96 -13.24 7.50
C ALA A 77 2.76 -12.65 8.26
N ASP A 78 2.55 -13.16 9.45
CA ASP A 78 1.62 -12.57 10.40
C ASP A 78 2.31 -11.37 11.05
N MET A 79 1.71 -10.18 10.90
CA MET A 79 2.36 -8.92 11.28
C MET A 79 1.46 -8.08 12.18
N GLN A 80 2.08 -7.41 13.11
CA GLN A 80 1.46 -6.29 13.83
C GLN A 80 2.04 -4.99 13.28
N VAL A 81 1.19 -4.06 12.86
CA VAL A 81 1.61 -2.79 12.30
C VAL A 81 1.20 -1.67 13.24
N SER A 82 2.19 -0.97 13.80
CA SER A 82 1.95 0.19 14.67
C SER A 82 2.21 1.47 13.88
N LEU A 83 1.25 2.37 13.93
CA LEU A 83 1.38 3.66 13.24
C LEU A 83 0.48 4.71 13.89
N VAL A 84 0.74 5.97 13.57
CA VAL A 84 -0.18 7.06 13.83
C VAL A 84 -0.71 7.54 12.49
N ASN A 85 -2.02 7.44 12.30
CA ASN A 85 -2.67 7.85 11.07
C ASN A 85 -2.95 9.37 11.13
N ASP A 86 -2.02 10.12 10.54
CA ASP A 86 -2.06 11.57 10.57
C ASP A 86 -2.93 12.11 9.44
N GLY A 87 -3.94 12.79 9.83
CA GLY A 87 -4.94 13.30 8.92
C GLY A 87 -6.35 12.90 9.35
N PRO A 88 -6.89 11.69 9.21
CA PRO A 88 -6.34 10.65 8.31
C PRO A 88 -6.57 10.97 6.84
N VAL A 89 -5.70 10.45 5.98
CA VAL A 89 -5.83 10.53 4.53
C VAL A 89 -5.63 9.15 3.94
N THR A 90 -6.71 8.52 3.51
CA THR A 90 -6.68 7.13 3.02
C THR A 90 -7.40 7.05 1.68
N PHE A 91 -6.77 6.42 0.72
CA PHE A 91 -7.33 6.24 -0.61
C PHE A 91 -7.34 4.75 -0.99
N TRP A 92 -8.41 4.34 -1.63
CA TRP A 92 -8.48 3.05 -2.31
C TRP A 92 -8.12 3.26 -3.78
N LEU A 93 -7.07 2.58 -4.24
CA LEU A 93 -6.61 2.66 -5.62
C LEU A 93 -6.68 1.26 -6.23
N GLN A 94 -7.36 1.14 -7.36
CA GLN A 94 -7.53 -0.12 -8.05
C GLN A 94 -7.19 0.06 -9.53
N VAL A 95 -6.44 -0.87 -10.08
CA VAL A 95 -6.03 -0.88 -11.48
C VAL A 95 -6.55 -2.11 -12.21
#